data_303d067c5146c7b6e48f713d82d78719
#
_entry.id   303d067c5146c7b6e48f713d82d78719
#
_cell.length_a   1.000
_cell.length_b   1.000
_cell.length_c   1.000
_cell.angle_alpha   90.00
_cell.angle_beta   90.00
_cell.angle_gamma   90.00
#
_symmetry.space_group_name_H-M   'P 1'
#
loop_
_entity.id
_entity.type
_entity.pdbx_description
1 polymer ?
#
loop_
_entity_poly.entity_id
_entity_poly.type
_entity_poly.pdbx_seq_one_letter_code
_entity_poly.pdbx_strand_id
1 'polypeptide(L)'
;MLVTEQLDFYTGVGLCVPLTLFIVLSLALNKRKKERVNNDDLIDKWTPEPLTGETSQEQHTTSKYVVDQKAGYIITINGAPCINFATHNYLSFVENPEIEKSAIECIQKYGVGSCGPRGFYGTNVVHLALEEDIASFMGLEESALYSFGFTTSASAITAYIKKNDAVFVDENINFAIQTGLIGSRCKVQYFKHNNMEHLEQLLKKQDEKDLTMKKVTKKFIIAEGIYMRSGDICPLKDILELRDKYQARIFLDESLSFGTLGATGCGVTEYFDISTEEIDMIIGSLEYAIGSVGGFCVGSSYIIEHHVLSGAGYCFSASLAPFLAVAANKSLNILKNNPSMLKKLRDNCNLMHELLSQTCMSEHFLLQGHRDTPVKYLYLQETLNKNLDSQSKTLKHISDLCIQSGFAVSCPSSLDKEVNKPRPSIRITCNISHSQQDMNQLVDVLCKSYDIAVKSQS
;
A
#
# COMPACT_ATOMS: atom_id res chain seq x y z
N MET A 1 -87.54 -20.19 26.76
CA MET A 1 -87.19 -18.90 26.14
C MET A 1 -85.74 -18.52 26.31
N LEU A 2 -85.04 -18.87 27.38
CA LEU A 2 -83.64 -18.52 27.61
C LEU A 2 -82.63 -19.43 26.89
N VAL A 3 -83.00 -20.61 26.41
CA VAL A 3 -82.05 -21.55 25.72
C VAL A 3 -81.91 -21.30 24.20
N THR A 4 -82.97 -20.71 23.61
CA THR A 4 -82.93 -20.36 22.17
C THR A 4 -82.16 -19.11 21.89
N GLU A 5 -82.14 -18.12 22.77
CA GLU A 5 -81.29 -16.91 22.57
C GLU A 5 -79.79 -17.17 22.73
N GLN A 6 -79.34 -18.14 23.56
CA GLN A 6 -77.93 -18.52 23.66
C GLN A 6 -77.48 -19.28 22.45
N LEU A 7 -78.33 -20.09 21.79
CA LEU A 7 -77.88 -20.81 20.55
C LEU A 7 -77.71 -19.87 19.36
N ASP A 8 -78.54 -18.83 19.24
CA ASP A 8 -78.46 -17.81 18.18
C ASP A 8 -77.15 -16.93 18.34
N PHE A 9 -76.79 -16.64 19.61
CA PHE A 9 -75.59 -15.88 19.90
C PHE A 9 -74.34 -16.65 19.54
N TYR A 10 -74.20 -17.94 19.83
CA TYR A 10 -73.08 -18.79 19.49
C TYR A 10 -72.99 -19.10 18.00
N THR A 11 -74.09 -19.21 17.29
CA THR A 11 -74.11 -19.39 15.83
C THR A 11 -73.72 -18.10 15.09
N GLY A 12 -74.11 -16.93 15.58
CA GLY A 12 -73.73 -15.65 15.04
C GLY A 12 -72.23 -15.36 15.22
N VAL A 13 -71.67 -15.59 16.40
CA VAL A 13 -70.29 -15.44 16.70
C VAL A 13 -69.43 -16.49 15.93
N GLY A 14 -69.91 -17.73 15.81
CA GLY A 14 -69.24 -18.81 15.07
C GLY A 14 -69.09 -18.55 13.58
N LEU A 15 -70.02 -17.75 12.97
CA LEU A 15 -69.90 -17.36 11.54
C LEU A 15 -69.10 -16.06 11.34
N CYS A 16 -69.15 -15.15 12.29
CA CYS A 16 -68.39 -13.87 12.18
C CYS A 16 -66.89 -14.03 12.25
N VAL A 17 -66.34 -14.98 13.03
CA VAL A 17 -64.96 -15.20 13.19
C VAL A 17 -64.28 -15.71 11.87
N PRO A 18 -64.80 -16.76 11.19
CA PRO A 18 -64.21 -17.18 9.89
C PRO A 18 -64.39 -16.14 8.80
N LEU A 19 -65.48 -15.36 8.80
CA LEU A 19 -65.69 -14.30 7.81
C LEU A 19 -64.69 -13.15 7.98
N THR A 20 -64.44 -12.73 9.20
CA THR A 20 -63.45 -11.70 9.50
C THR A 20 -62.02 -12.18 9.17
N LEU A 21 -61.72 -13.45 9.49
CA LEU A 21 -60.41 -14.06 9.13
C LEU A 21 -60.23 -14.11 7.62
N PHE A 22 -61.29 -14.50 6.87
CA PHE A 22 -61.26 -14.54 5.41
C PHE A 22 -61.08 -13.15 4.80
N ILE A 23 -61.74 -12.13 5.33
CA ILE A 23 -61.58 -10.73 4.89
C ILE A 23 -60.16 -10.24 5.16
N VAL A 24 -59.61 -10.50 6.36
CA VAL A 24 -58.24 -10.11 6.70
C VAL A 24 -57.22 -10.84 5.83
N LEU A 25 -57.42 -12.14 5.59
CA LEU A 25 -56.53 -12.91 4.70
C LEU A 25 -56.60 -12.41 3.24
N SER A 26 -57.84 -12.12 2.77
CA SER A 26 -58.07 -11.58 1.41
C SER A 26 -57.42 -10.20 1.25
N LEU A 27 -57.52 -9.33 2.25
CA LEU A 27 -56.89 -8.01 2.27
C LEU A 27 -55.33 -8.14 2.32
N ALA A 28 -54.83 -9.07 3.11
CA ALA A 28 -53.40 -9.32 3.21
C ALA A 28 -52.80 -9.89 1.88
N LEU A 29 -53.55 -10.81 1.25
CA LEU A 29 -53.18 -11.36 -0.06
C LEU A 29 -53.24 -10.31 -1.18
N ASN A 30 -54.28 -9.45 -1.17
CA ASN A 30 -54.38 -8.34 -2.12
C ASN A 30 -53.30 -7.28 -1.89
N LYS A 31 -52.90 -6.99 -0.64
CA LYS A 31 -51.79 -6.10 -0.32
C LYS A 31 -50.46 -6.67 -0.86
N ARG A 32 -50.21 -7.97 -0.61
CA ARG A 32 -49.03 -8.65 -1.16
C ARG A 32 -49.02 -8.69 -2.68
N LYS A 33 -50.15 -8.89 -3.34
CA LYS A 33 -50.30 -8.85 -4.79
C LYS A 33 -50.04 -7.46 -5.36
N LYS A 34 -50.57 -6.40 -4.66
CA LYS A 34 -50.36 -5.00 -5.03
C LYS A 34 -48.90 -4.56 -4.84
N GLU A 35 -48.21 -5.04 -3.77
CA GLU A 35 -46.79 -4.82 -3.55
C GLU A 35 -45.95 -5.53 -4.62
N ARG A 36 -46.32 -6.75 -5.03
CA ARG A 36 -45.61 -7.45 -6.16
C ARG A 36 -45.80 -6.75 -7.50
N VAL A 37 -47.00 -6.29 -7.80
CA VAL A 37 -47.26 -5.54 -9.05
C VAL A 37 -46.50 -4.22 -9.07
N ASN A 38 -46.42 -3.52 -7.93
CA ASN A 38 -45.59 -2.31 -7.85
C ASN A 38 -44.08 -2.59 -7.94
N ASN A 39 -43.62 -3.75 -7.45
CA ASN A 39 -42.20 -4.14 -7.59
C ASN A 39 -41.88 -4.51 -9.05
N ASP A 40 -42.76 -5.22 -9.74
CA ASP A 40 -42.54 -5.58 -11.15
C ASP A 40 -42.56 -4.32 -12.04
N ASP A 41 -43.49 -3.37 -11.80
CA ASP A 41 -43.51 -2.08 -12.47
C ASP A 41 -42.26 -1.21 -12.16
N LEU A 42 -41.70 -1.33 -10.97
CA LEU A 42 -40.46 -0.65 -10.59
C LEU A 42 -39.24 -1.31 -11.27
N ILE A 43 -39.25 -2.63 -11.38
CA ILE A 43 -38.18 -3.39 -12.08
C ILE A 43 -38.18 -3.06 -13.57
N ASP A 44 -39.39 -3.05 -14.20
CA ASP A 44 -39.54 -2.74 -15.62
C ASP A 44 -39.13 -1.30 -15.99
N LYS A 45 -39.30 -0.37 -15.05
CA LYS A 45 -38.93 1.04 -15.18
C LYS A 45 -37.52 1.36 -14.66
N TRP A 46 -36.85 0.37 -14.05
CA TRP A 46 -35.56 0.59 -13.45
C TRP A 46 -34.49 0.78 -14.54
N THR A 47 -33.92 1.96 -14.56
CA THR A 47 -32.72 2.24 -15.35
C THR A 47 -31.53 2.16 -14.41
N PRO A 48 -30.56 1.27 -14.65
CA PRO A 48 -29.39 1.17 -13.77
C PRO A 48 -28.65 2.51 -13.70
N GLU A 49 -28.24 2.88 -12.51
CA GLU A 49 -27.35 4.02 -12.36
C GLU A 49 -26.06 3.77 -13.15
N PRO A 50 -25.47 4.80 -13.74
CA PRO A 50 -24.16 4.65 -14.40
C PRO A 50 -23.14 4.03 -13.45
N LEU A 51 -22.36 3.04 -13.93
CA LEU A 51 -21.32 2.39 -13.14
C LEU A 51 -20.26 3.38 -12.62
N THR A 52 -20.09 4.48 -13.33
CA THR A 52 -19.20 5.59 -12.96
C THR A 52 -19.97 6.91 -13.02
N GLY A 53 -19.72 7.83 -12.09
CA GLY A 53 -20.19 9.21 -12.21
C GLY A 53 -19.61 9.89 -13.47
N GLU A 54 -20.20 11.02 -13.86
CA GLU A 54 -19.62 11.85 -14.92
C GLU A 54 -18.21 12.29 -14.51
N THR A 55 -17.22 11.86 -15.28
CA THR A 55 -15.83 12.26 -15.10
C THR A 55 -15.56 13.50 -15.94
N SER A 56 -14.93 14.51 -15.36
CA SER A 56 -14.47 15.67 -16.14
C SER A 56 -13.46 15.21 -17.20
N GLN A 57 -13.43 15.88 -18.35
CA GLN A 57 -12.47 15.54 -19.43
C GLN A 57 -11.00 15.55 -18.96
N GLU A 58 -10.67 16.33 -17.91
CA GLU A 58 -9.34 16.35 -17.29
C GLU A 58 -8.99 15.05 -16.55
N GLN A 59 -9.98 14.25 -16.12
CA GLN A 59 -9.77 12.97 -15.45
C GLN A 59 -9.54 11.80 -16.42
N HIS A 60 -9.81 12.00 -17.72
CA HIS A 60 -9.61 10.99 -18.77
C HIS A 60 -8.16 10.90 -19.29
N THR A 61 -7.25 11.71 -18.82
CA THR A 61 -5.84 11.61 -19.22
C THR A 61 -5.19 10.39 -18.58
N THR A 62 -5.26 9.28 -19.27
CA THR A 62 -4.28 8.19 -19.17
C THR A 62 -2.87 8.81 -19.18
N SER A 63 -1.97 8.21 -18.44
CA SER A 63 -0.59 8.62 -18.22
C SER A 63 -0.05 9.55 -19.32
N LYS A 64 0.20 10.83 -18.98
CA LYS A 64 0.81 11.85 -19.84
C LYS A 64 2.25 11.45 -20.23
N TYR A 65 2.88 10.63 -19.43
CA TYR A 65 4.26 10.22 -19.56
C TYR A 65 4.35 8.75 -19.94
N VAL A 66 4.99 8.48 -21.08
CA VAL A 66 5.27 7.14 -21.58
C VAL A 66 6.77 6.92 -21.53
N VAL A 67 7.18 5.80 -20.96
CA VAL A 67 8.58 5.41 -20.88
C VAL A 67 8.91 4.51 -22.07
N ASP A 68 9.84 4.94 -22.92
CA ASP A 68 10.14 4.28 -24.20
C ASP A 68 11.24 3.22 -24.09
N GLN A 69 11.98 3.19 -22.97
CA GLN A 69 13.15 2.30 -22.76
C GLN A 69 13.23 1.85 -21.29
N LYS A 70 14.32 1.15 -20.93
CA LYS A 70 14.58 0.76 -19.52
C LYS A 70 14.56 2.00 -18.61
N ALA A 71 13.86 1.91 -17.49
CA ALA A 71 13.82 2.98 -16.48
C ALA A 71 15.04 2.89 -15.54
N GLY A 72 16.24 3.06 -16.12
CA GLY A 72 17.50 3.01 -15.40
C GLY A 72 17.94 4.37 -14.83
N TYR A 73 19.24 4.62 -14.80
CA TYR A 73 19.81 5.94 -14.45
C TYR A 73 19.32 7.04 -15.41
N ILE A 74 19.26 6.73 -16.70
CA ILE A 74 18.56 7.54 -17.69
C ILE A 74 17.19 6.89 -17.98
N ILE A 75 16.15 7.71 -18.00
CA ILE A 75 14.80 7.32 -18.40
C ILE A 75 14.37 8.16 -19.60
N THR A 76 13.88 7.52 -20.65
CA THR A 76 13.37 8.22 -21.83
C THR A 76 11.86 8.38 -21.69
N ILE A 77 11.40 9.62 -21.54
CA ILE A 77 9.98 9.96 -21.35
C ILE A 77 9.49 10.68 -22.60
N ASN A 78 8.52 10.10 -23.31
CA ASN A 78 7.97 10.66 -24.56
C ASN A 78 9.10 11.02 -25.57
N GLY A 79 10.12 10.19 -25.68
CA GLY A 79 11.28 10.39 -26.57
C GLY A 79 12.39 11.31 -26.02
N ALA A 80 12.19 11.93 -24.84
CA ALA A 80 13.20 12.81 -24.23
C ALA A 80 13.98 12.08 -23.12
N PRO A 81 15.32 12.03 -23.20
CA PRO A 81 16.14 11.42 -22.14
C PRO A 81 16.22 12.34 -20.92
N CYS A 82 16.04 11.78 -19.74
CA CYS A 82 16.07 12.46 -18.45
C CYS A 82 16.89 11.67 -17.44
N ILE A 83 17.62 12.37 -16.55
CA ILE A 83 18.18 11.74 -15.34
C ILE A 83 17.03 11.35 -14.41
N ASN A 84 17.03 10.11 -13.95
CA ASN A 84 15.87 9.48 -13.31
C ASN A 84 15.85 9.67 -11.79
N PHE A 85 15.17 10.69 -11.31
CA PHE A 85 14.84 10.90 -9.89
C PHE A 85 13.37 10.57 -9.58
N ALA A 86 12.69 9.82 -10.45
CA ALA A 86 11.25 9.53 -10.34
C ALA A 86 10.93 8.11 -9.90
N THR A 87 11.71 7.10 -10.34
CA THR A 87 11.42 5.69 -10.09
C THR A 87 12.15 5.15 -8.85
N HIS A 88 11.64 4.04 -8.32
CA HIS A 88 12.18 3.41 -7.10
C HIS A 88 13.37 2.46 -7.36
N ASN A 89 14.16 2.67 -8.41
CA ASN A 89 15.32 1.86 -8.77
C ASN A 89 16.57 2.25 -7.94
N TYR A 90 16.51 2.08 -6.62
CA TYR A 90 17.50 2.60 -5.67
C TYR A 90 18.92 2.03 -5.86
N LEU A 91 19.02 0.74 -6.20
CA LEU A 91 20.29 0.03 -6.39
C LEU A 91 20.70 -0.10 -7.87
N SER A 92 19.98 0.58 -8.77
CA SER A 92 20.21 0.55 -10.23
C SER A 92 20.20 -0.87 -10.84
N PHE A 93 19.42 -1.78 -10.27
CA PHE A 93 19.36 -3.17 -10.71
C PHE A 93 18.61 -3.36 -12.03
N VAL A 94 17.73 -2.45 -12.41
CA VAL A 94 16.96 -2.51 -13.67
C VAL A 94 17.86 -2.56 -14.91
N GLU A 95 19.08 -2.00 -14.82
CA GLU A 95 20.06 -1.97 -15.93
C GLU A 95 21.17 -3.01 -15.78
N ASN A 96 21.13 -3.85 -14.75
CA ASN A 96 22.21 -4.77 -14.46
C ASN A 96 22.25 -5.94 -15.45
N PRO A 97 23.33 -6.11 -16.26
CA PRO A 97 23.41 -7.12 -17.31
C PRO A 97 23.45 -8.56 -16.79
N GLU A 98 23.93 -8.78 -15.55
CA GLU A 98 23.96 -10.13 -14.96
C GLU A 98 22.55 -10.57 -14.57
N ILE A 99 21.73 -9.66 -14.06
CA ILE A 99 20.33 -9.93 -13.72
C ILE A 99 19.53 -10.23 -15.00
N GLU A 100 19.71 -9.40 -16.04
CA GLU A 100 19.05 -9.58 -17.32
C GLU A 100 19.43 -10.94 -17.95
N LYS A 101 20.72 -11.29 -17.96
CA LYS A 101 21.19 -12.59 -18.47
C LYS A 101 20.55 -13.76 -17.73
N SER A 102 20.50 -13.71 -16.40
CA SER A 102 19.90 -14.78 -15.60
C SER A 102 18.39 -14.93 -15.88
N ALA A 103 17.68 -13.82 -16.10
CA ALA A 103 16.27 -13.84 -16.48
C ALA A 103 16.04 -14.47 -17.86
N ILE A 104 16.88 -14.14 -18.86
CA ILE A 104 16.82 -14.72 -20.22
C ILE A 104 17.05 -16.24 -20.16
N GLU A 105 18.07 -16.70 -19.45
CA GLU A 105 18.36 -18.13 -19.27
C GLU A 105 17.16 -18.86 -18.60
N CYS A 106 16.51 -18.21 -17.62
CA CYS A 106 15.31 -18.75 -16.98
C CYS A 106 14.13 -18.84 -17.96
N ILE A 107 13.90 -17.84 -18.81
CA ILE A 107 12.84 -17.88 -19.83
C ILE A 107 13.06 -19.06 -20.79
N GLN A 108 14.29 -19.35 -21.20
CA GLN A 108 14.59 -20.48 -22.07
C GLN A 108 14.27 -21.83 -21.42
N LYS A 109 14.39 -21.93 -20.09
CA LYS A 109 14.13 -23.17 -19.35
C LYS A 109 12.67 -23.36 -18.92
N TYR A 110 12.03 -22.30 -18.46
CA TYR A 110 10.70 -22.37 -17.81
C TYR A 110 9.59 -21.66 -18.61
N GLY A 111 9.93 -20.93 -19.67
CA GLY A 111 8.98 -20.06 -20.38
C GLY A 111 8.69 -18.76 -19.66
N VAL A 112 7.65 -18.05 -20.10
CA VAL A 112 7.33 -16.69 -19.63
C VAL A 112 6.35 -16.64 -18.45
N GLY A 113 5.63 -17.72 -18.16
CA GLY A 113 4.59 -17.74 -17.12
C GLY A 113 4.54 -19.04 -16.34
N SER A 114 3.86 -19.02 -15.20
CA SER A 114 3.71 -20.15 -14.29
C SER A 114 2.45 -20.98 -14.52
N CYS A 115 1.50 -20.47 -15.30
CA CYS A 115 0.22 -21.10 -15.71
C CYS A 115 -0.72 -21.51 -14.55
N GLY A 116 -0.43 -21.18 -13.29
CA GLY A 116 -1.29 -21.52 -12.17
C GLY A 116 -0.85 -20.95 -10.83
N PRO A 117 -1.72 -21.04 -9.82
CA PRO A 117 -1.38 -20.70 -8.44
C PRO A 117 -0.34 -21.66 -7.84
N ARG A 118 0.28 -21.23 -6.75
CA ARG A 118 1.33 -21.97 -6.04
C ARG A 118 0.91 -23.40 -5.66
N GLY A 119 -0.31 -23.58 -5.19
CA GLY A 119 -0.85 -24.90 -4.81
C GLY A 119 -1.34 -25.76 -5.98
N PHE A 120 -1.36 -25.24 -7.21
CA PHE A 120 -1.94 -25.90 -8.39
C PHE A 120 -0.98 -25.90 -9.58
N TYR A 121 0.18 -26.53 -9.39
CA TYR A 121 1.28 -26.67 -10.39
C TYR A 121 1.99 -25.35 -10.78
N GLY A 122 1.68 -24.23 -10.12
CA GLY A 122 2.38 -22.96 -10.37
C GLY A 122 3.71 -22.81 -9.61
N THR A 123 4.10 -23.77 -8.77
CA THR A 123 5.36 -23.73 -8.01
C THR A 123 6.50 -24.31 -8.84
N ASN A 124 7.54 -23.52 -9.07
CA ASN A 124 8.79 -23.94 -9.67
C ASN A 124 9.94 -23.93 -8.64
N VAL A 125 11.02 -24.67 -8.91
CA VAL A 125 12.21 -24.72 -8.03
C VAL A 125 12.78 -23.32 -7.75
N VAL A 126 12.70 -22.40 -8.71
CA VAL A 126 13.21 -21.03 -8.56
C VAL A 126 12.40 -20.20 -7.55
N HIS A 127 11.11 -20.53 -7.33
CA HIS A 127 10.31 -19.90 -6.29
C HIS A 127 10.78 -20.33 -4.91
N LEU A 128 11.00 -21.64 -4.73
CA LEU A 128 11.46 -22.22 -3.45
C LEU A 128 12.87 -21.68 -3.10
N ALA A 129 13.76 -21.60 -4.09
CA ALA A 129 15.10 -21.04 -3.89
C ALA A 129 15.05 -19.56 -3.46
N LEU A 130 14.18 -18.76 -4.07
CA LEU A 130 14.02 -17.35 -3.67
C LEU A 130 13.40 -17.22 -2.28
N GLU A 131 12.41 -18.06 -1.93
CA GLU A 131 11.81 -18.10 -0.58
C GLU A 131 12.86 -18.43 0.47
N GLU A 132 13.69 -19.46 0.25
CA GLU A 132 14.80 -19.82 1.13
C GLU A 132 15.82 -18.67 1.27
N ASP A 133 16.20 -18.06 0.16
CA ASP A 133 17.15 -16.95 0.16
C ASP A 133 16.63 -15.69 0.88
N ILE A 134 15.34 -15.36 0.75
CA ILE A 134 14.71 -14.25 1.47
C ILE A 134 14.64 -14.55 2.98
N ALA A 135 14.18 -15.73 3.36
CA ALA A 135 14.12 -16.13 4.76
C ALA A 135 15.50 -16.08 5.42
N SER A 136 16.51 -16.67 4.77
CA SER A 136 17.90 -16.61 5.21
C SER A 136 18.47 -15.19 5.29
N PHE A 137 18.13 -14.31 4.32
CA PHE A 137 18.59 -12.92 4.30
C PHE A 137 17.99 -12.12 5.45
N MET A 138 16.71 -12.33 5.74
CA MET A 138 15.99 -11.67 6.84
C MET A 138 16.26 -12.30 8.21
N GLY A 139 16.96 -13.44 8.27
CA GLY A 139 17.23 -14.16 9.52
C GLY A 139 15.99 -14.78 10.15
N LEU A 140 15.01 -15.20 9.36
CA LEU A 140 13.75 -15.82 9.80
C LEU A 140 13.59 -17.22 9.20
N GLU A 141 12.63 -17.99 9.71
CA GLU A 141 12.50 -19.41 9.39
C GLU A 141 12.00 -19.67 7.97
N GLU A 142 10.95 -18.98 7.54
CA GLU A 142 10.30 -19.23 6.25
C GLU A 142 9.80 -17.94 5.60
N SER A 143 9.62 -18.00 4.28
CA SER A 143 8.97 -16.94 3.51
C SER A 143 7.96 -17.48 2.50
N ALA A 144 7.03 -16.64 2.06
CA ALA A 144 6.07 -16.93 1.01
C ALA A 144 6.06 -15.82 -0.03
N LEU A 145 6.20 -16.18 -1.32
CA LEU A 145 6.26 -15.27 -2.45
C LEU A 145 4.88 -14.97 -3.02
N TYR A 146 4.68 -13.72 -3.40
CA TYR A 146 3.53 -13.19 -4.14
C TYR A 146 3.92 -12.65 -5.50
N SER A 147 2.97 -12.65 -6.42
CA SER A 147 3.19 -12.12 -7.78
C SER A 147 3.34 -10.61 -7.84
N PHE A 148 2.80 -9.87 -6.87
CA PHE A 148 2.84 -8.40 -6.81
C PHE A 148 2.93 -7.92 -5.36
N GLY A 149 3.73 -6.88 -5.11
CA GLY A 149 3.90 -6.27 -3.80
C GLY A 149 2.59 -5.74 -3.20
N PHE A 150 1.77 -5.06 -4.00
CA PHE A 150 0.45 -4.58 -3.56
C PHE A 150 -0.44 -5.73 -3.05
N THR A 151 -0.48 -6.84 -3.77
CA THR A 151 -1.30 -8.01 -3.41
C THR A 151 -0.78 -8.67 -2.14
N THR A 152 0.52 -8.62 -1.89
CA THR A 152 1.14 -9.17 -0.68
C THR A 152 0.55 -8.53 0.57
N SER A 153 0.64 -7.20 0.71
CA SER A 153 0.13 -6.47 1.87
C SER A 153 -1.39 -6.63 2.02
N ALA A 154 -2.13 -6.49 0.91
CA ALA A 154 -3.59 -6.63 0.93
C ALA A 154 -4.04 -8.04 1.34
N SER A 155 -3.34 -9.09 0.91
CA SER A 155 -3.68 -10.48 1.21
C SER A 155 -3.20 -10.92 2.59
N ALA A 156 -1.98 -10.55 2.99
CA ALA A 156 -1.41 -10.90 4.29
C ALA A 156 -2.29 -10.39 5.44
N ILE A 157 -2.69 -9.14 5.39
CA ILE A 157 -3.55 -8.53 6.41
C ILE A 157 -4.86 -9.33 6.57
N THR A 158 -5.53 -9.66 5.47
CA THR A 158 -6.81 -10.40 5.53
C THR A 158 -6.67 -11.84 6.00
N ALA A 159 -5.49 -12.44 5.85
CA ALA A 159 -5.22 -13.79 6.34
C ALA A 159 -5.28 -13.87 7.88
N TYR A 160 -4.74 -12.88 8.58
CA TYR A 160 -4.60 -12.90 10.05
C TYR A 160 -5.62 -12.05 10.77
N ILE A 161 -5.90 -10.84 10.27
CA ILE A 161 -6.73 -9.86 10.94
C ILE A 161 -8.21 -10.11 10.61
N LYS A 162 -9.05 -10.20 11.63
CA LYS A 162 -10.47 -10.53 11.51
C LYS A 162 -11.36 -9.37 11.98
N LYS A 163 -12.63 -9.42 11.62
CA LYS A 163 -13.66 -8.38 11.88
C LYS A 163 -13.70 -7.83 13.32
N ASN A 164 -13.36 -8.66 14.30
CA ASN A 164 -13.46 -8.28 15.72
C ASN A 164 -12.15 -7.76 16.30
N ASP A 165 -11.06 -7.83 15.58
CA ASP A 165 -9.75 -7.40 16.03
C ASP A 165 -9.64 -5.88 15.99
N ALA A 166 -8.84 -5.30 16.89
CA ALA A 166 -8.51 -3.89 16.92
C ALA A 166 -7.15 -3.66 16.24
N VAL A 167 -7.13 -2.77 15.28
CA VAL A 167 -5.92 -2.50 14.50
C VAL A 167 -5.56 -1.02 14.61
N PHE A 168 -4.33 -0.76 15.02
CA PHE A 168 -3.77 0.57 15.19
C PHE A 168 -2.79 0.84 14.06
N VAL A 169 -3.03 1.90 13.30
CA VAL A 169 -2.34 2.16 12.04
C VAL A 169 -1.93 3.62 11.98
N ASP A 170 -0.73 3.87 11.49
CA ASP A 170 -0.28 5.22 11.21
C ASP A 170 -1.15 5.88 10.12
N GLU A 171 -1.46 7.16 10.26
CA GLU A 171 -2.30 7.88 9.29
C GLU A 171 -1.66 7.99 7.90
N ASN A 172 -0.33 7.84 7.79
CA ASN A 172 0.42 7.87 6.54
C ASN A 172 0.64 6.49 5.90
N ILE A 173 -0.06 5.46 6.38
CA ILE A 173 0.08 4.09 5.86
C ILE A 173 -0.28 4.02 4.36
N ASN A 174 0.43 3.18 3.59
CA ASN A 174 0.22 3.02 2.15
C ASN A 174 -1.14 2.41 1.80
N PHE A 175 -1.56 2.59 0.54
CA PHE A 175 -2.88 2.15 0.08
C PHE A 175 -3.04 0.62 0.00
N ALA A 176 -1.97 -0.14 -0.21
CA ALA A 176 -2.05 -1.60 -0.22
C ALA A 176 -2.47 -2.15 1.15
N ILE A 177 -1.90 -1.60 2.23
CA ILE A 177 -2.28 -1.92 3.61
C ILE A 177 -3.73 -1.48 3.87
N GLN A 178 -4.13 -0.25 3.48
CA GLN A 178 -5.52 0.20 3.62
C GLN A 178 -6.51 -0.74 2.93
N THR A 179 -6.15 -1.25 1.76
CA THR A 179 -6.99 -2.22 1.03
C THR A 179 -7.14 -3.54 1.81
N GLY A 180 -6.07 -4.04 2.40
CA GLY A 180 -6.11 -5.20 3.28
C GLY A 180 -6.99 -4.98 4.52
N LEU A 181 -6.90 -3.81 5.14
CA LEU A 181 -7.73 -3.43 6.29
C LEU A 181 -9.22 -3.38 5.93
N ILE A 182 -9.56 -2.80 4.78
CA ILE A 182 -10.94 -2.79 4.27
C ILE A 182 -11.42 -4.23 4.04
N GLY A 183 -10.59 -5.07 3.43
CA GLY A 183 -10.91 -6.48 3.16
C GLY A 183 -11.13 -7.30 4.43
N SER A 184 -10.37 -7.06 5.49
CA SER A 184 -10.50 -7.74 6.77
C SER A 184 -11.75 -7.33 7.57
N ARG A 185 -12.33 -6.17 7.27
CA ARG A 185 -13.47 -5.57 7.99
C ARG A 185 -13.19 -5.38 9.49
N CYS A 186 -11.94 -5.24 9.88
CA CYS A 186 -11.50 -5.03 11.26
C CYS A 186 -11.86 -3.63 11.78
N LYS A 187 -11.59 -3.38 13.07
CA LYS A 187 -11.79 -2.07 13.68
C LYS A 187 -10.50 -1.28 13.61
N VAL A 188 -10.37 -0.44 12.61
CA VAL A 188 -9.18 0.38 12.39
C VAL A 188 -9.25 1.65 13.23
N GLN A 189 -8.13 1.99 13.88
CA GLN A 189 -7.91 3.23 14.59
C GLN A 189 -6.61 3.85 14.05
N TYR A 190 -6.71 5.05 13.47
CA TYR A 190 -5.57 5.77 12.93
C TYR A 190 -4.95 6.64 14.02
N PHE A 191 -3.64 6.53 14.23
CA PHE A 191 -2.87 7.45 15.05
C PHE A 191 -2.11 8.45 14.16
N LYS A 192 -1.79 9.61 14.73
CA LYS A 192 -1.02 10.65 14.02
C LYS A 192 0.36 10.12 13.65
N HIS A 193 0.84 10.52 12.48
CA HIS A 193 2.10 10.05 11.92
C HIS A 193 3.26 10.09 12.94
N ASN A 194 3.86 8.91 13.17
CA ASN A 194 4.96 8.68 14.10
C ASN A 194 4.72 9.20 15.54
N ASN A 195 3.45 9.42 15.96
CA ASN A 195 3.13 9.92 17.29
C ASN A 195 2.80 8.76 18.25
N MET A 196 3.79 8.36 19.03
CA MET A 196 3.68 7.24 19.95
C MET A 196 2.78 7.54 21.17
N GLU A 197 2.69 8.79 21.60
CA GLU A 197 1.76 9.19 22.66
C GLU A 197 0.30 8.99 22.20
N HIS A 198 -0.01 9.36 20.97
CA HIS A 198 -1.35 9.14 20.43
C HIS A 198 -1.65 7.66 20.23
N LEU A 199 -0.67 6.86 19.77
CA LEU A 199 -0.81 5.40 19.69
C LEU A 199 -1.10 4.81 21.07
N GLU A 200 -0.36 5.21 22.09
CA GLU A 200 -0.56 4.75 23.47
C GLU A 200 -1.95 5.08 24.01
N GLN A 201 -2.44 6.32 23.77
CA GLN A 201 -3.77 6.73 24.17
C GLN A 201 -4.86 5.83 23.56
N LEU A 202 -4.70 5.45 22.28
CA LEU A 202 -5.64 4.56 21.59
C LEU A 202 -5.60 3.13 22.13
N LEU A 203 -4.41 2.60 22.40
CA LEU A 203 -4.21 1.27 23.00
C LEU A 203 -4.85 1.20 24.39
N LYS A 204 -4.59 2.20 25.24
CA LYS A 204 -5.18 2.33 26.58
C LYS A 204 -6.71 2.37 26.52
N LYS A 205 -7.26 3.17 25.63
CA LYS A 205 -8.72 3.26 25.43
C LYS A 205 -9.33 1.93 25.01
N GLN A 206 -8.62 1.13 24.20
CA GLN A 206 -9.07 -0.21 23.84
C GLN A 206 -9.07 -1.15 25.04
N ASP A 207 -8.04 -1.12 25.90
CA ASP A 207 -7.96 -1.94 27.12
C ASP A 207 -9.07 -1.58 28.11
N GLU A 208 -9.35 -0.29 28.33
CA GLU A 208 -10.46 0.17 29.17
C GLU A 208 -11.80 -0.34 28.64
N LYS A 209 -12.00 -0.35 27.33
CA LYS A 209 -13.18 -0.90 26.68
C LYS A 209 -13.29 -2.42 26.87
N ASP A 210 -12.20 -3.14 26.71
CA ASP A 210 -12.16 -4.59 26.89
C ASP A 210 -12.48 -4.97 28.35
N LEU A 211 -11.95 -4.26 29.32
CA LEU A 211 -12.28 -4.41 30.74
C LEU A 211 -13.78 -4.18 30.99
N THR A 212 -14.36 -3.12 30.42
CA THR A 212 -15.79 -2.80 30.58
C THR A 212 -16.67 -3.89 29.98
N MET A 213 -16.26 -4.40 28.80
CA MET A 213 -17.02 -5.43 28.07
C MET A 213 -16.71 -6.87 28.53
N LYS A 214 -15.78 -7.04 29.48
CA LYS A 214 -15.26 -8.34 29.94
C LYS A 214 -14.84 -9.23 28.75
N LYS A 215 -14.10 -8.64 27.79
CA LYS A 215 -13.67 -9.27 26.55
C LYS A 215 -12.19 -9.02 26.34
N VAL A 216 -11.49 -9.98 25.74
CA VAL A 216 -10.12 -9.80 25.24
C VAL A 216 -10.18 -9.60 23.73
N THR A 217 -9.76 -8.45 23.24
CA THR A 217 -9.67 -8.15 21.82
C THR A 217 -8.22 -8.32 21.36
N LYS A 218 -7.99 -9.04 20.25
CA LYS A 218 -6.67 -9.08 19.63
C LYS A 218 -6.31 -7.71 19.09
N LYS A 219 -5.11 -7.24 19.42
CA LYS A 219 -4.60 -5.93 19.03
C LYS A 219 -3.45 -6.10 18.04
N PHE A 220 -3.46 -5.33 16.97
CA PHE A 220 -2.42 -5.29 15.96
C PHE A 220 -1.94 -3.86 15.76
N ILE A 221 -0.64 -3.66 15.67
CA ILE A 221 0.00 -2.42 15.25
C ILE A 221 0.58 -2.67 13.86
N ILE A 222 0.26 -1.81 12.90
CA ILE A 222 0.79 -1.89 11.54
C ILE A 222 1.58 -0.62 11.26
N ALA A 223 2.84 -0.79 10.85
CA ALA A 223 3.76 0.28 10.49
C ALA A 223 4.52 -0.07 9.21
N GLU A 224 5.07 0.95 8.56
CA GLU A 224 6.02 0.79 7.46
C GLU A 224 7.43 1.11 7.98
N GLY A 225 8.44 0.33 7.61
CA GLY A 225 9.84 0.61 7.96
C GLY A 225 10.28 1.97 7.43
N ILE A 226 10.00 2.25 6.16
CA ILE A 226 9.99 3.59 5.57
C ILE A 226 8.59 3.84 5.04
N TYR A 227 7.95 4.91 5.49
CA TYR A 227 6.61 5.27 5.01
C TYR A 227 6.64 5.75 3.56
N MET A 228 5.89 5.05 2.70
CA MET A 228 5.83 5.38 1.27
C MET A 228 5.27 6.79 1.01
N ARG A 229 4.45 7.33 1.89
CA ARG A 229 3.78 8.62 1.73
C ARG A 229 4.56 9.81 2.28
N SER A 230 5.59 9.57 3.11
CA SER A 230 6.36 10.64 3.74
C SER A 230 7.87 10.48 3.58
N GLY A 231 8.36 9.27 3.37
CA GLY A 231 9.80 8.97 3.37
C GLY A 231 10.42 8.94 4.77
N ASP A 232 9.60 9.01 5.82
CA ASP A 232 10.06 8.94 7.21
C ASP A 232 10.25 7.49 7.66
N ILE A 233 11.12 7.29 8.64
CA ILE A 233 11.34 5.98 9.28
C ILE A 233 10.39 5.85 10.46
N CYS A 234 9.82 4.65 10.67
CA CYS A 234 9.00 4.41 11.84
C CYS A 234 9.85 4.33 13.13
N PRO A 235 9.35 4.80 14.28
CA PRO A 235 10.02 4.68 15.57
C PRO A 235 9.86 3.27 16.15
N LEU A 236 10.53 2.28 15.51
CA LEU A 236 10.29 0.85 15.80
C LEU A 236 10.54 0.48 17.26
N LYS A 237 11.54 1.09 17.93
CA LYS A 237 11.84 0.83 19.36
C LYS A 237 10.66 1.17 20.25
N ASP A 238 10.07 2.36 20.04
CA ASP A 238 8.92 2.81 20.82
C ASP A 238 7.67 1.97 20.52
N ILE A 239 7.50 1.55 19.26
CA ILE A 239 6.41 0.64 18.88
C ILE A 239 6.53 -0.71 19.59
N LEU A 240 7.74 -1.26 19.73
CA LEU A 240 7.98 -2.50 20.47
C LEU A 240 7.67 -2.35 21.96
N GLU A 241 8.06 -1.25 22.59
CA GLU A 241 7.72 -0.97 23.99
C GLU A 241 6.19 -0.94 24.20
N LEU A 242 5.46 -0.30 23.29
CA LEU A 242 3.99 -0.27 23.33
C LEU A 242 3.38 -1.65 23.03
N ARG A 243 3.94 -2.42 22.10
CA ARG A 243 3.54 -3.81 21.85
C ARG A 243 3.57 -4.65 23.11
N ASP A 244 4.69 -4.60 23.83
CA ASP A 244 4.90 -5.40 25.04
C ASP A 244 3.97 -4.94 26.16
N LYS A 245 3.85 -3.64 26.37
CA LYS A 245 3.00 -3.03 27.37
C LYS A 245 1.52 -3.38 27.20
N TYR A 246 1.04 -3.39 25.96
CA TYR A 246 -0.37 -3.60 25.63
C TYR A 246 -0.68 -4.97 25.02
N GLN A 247 0.31 -5.87 24.96
CA GLN A 247 0.21 -7.22 24.38
C GLN A 247 -0.42 -7.21 22.97
N ALA A 248 0.09 -6.33 22.12
CA ALA A 248 -0.28 -6.25 20.71
C ALA A 248 0.63 -7.14 19.86
N ARG A 249 0.30 -7.30 18.59
CA ARG A 249 1.11 -7.92 17.56
C ARG A 249 1.54 -6.90 16.54
N ILE A 250 2.71 -7.11 15.91
CA ILE A 250 3.25 -6.17 14.92
C ILE A 250 3.24 -6.80 13.53
N PHE A 251 2.66 -6.06 12.58
CA PHE A 251 2.87 -6.23 11.16
C PHE A 251 3.75 -5.10 10.65
N LEU A 252 4.89 -5.43 10.09
CA LEU A 252 5.86 -4.48 9.58
C LEU A 252 5.97 -4.59 8.05
N ASP A 253 5.72 -3.50 7.35
CA ASP A 253 5.92 -3.40 5.91
C ASP A 253 7.32 -2.82 5.61
N GLU A 254 8.23 -3.69 5.19
CA GLU A 254 9.60 -3.33 4.81
C GLU A 254 9.74 -3.07 3.29
N SER A 255 8.65 -2.81 2.57
CA SER A 255 8.69 -2.70 1.11
C SER A 255 9.70 -1.66 0.60
N LEU A 256 9.83 -0.51 1.28
CA LEU A 256 10.82 0.51 0.93
C LEU A 256 12.14 0.37 1.68
N SER A 257 12.15 -0.23 2.85
CA SER A 257 13.30 -0.37 3.72
C SER A 257 14.15 -1.61 3.40
N PHE A 258 13.52 -2.68 2.91
CA PHE A 258 14.21 -3.86 2.39
C PHE A 258 15.11 -3.50 1.19
N GLY A 259 16.40 -3.83 1.31
CA GLY A 259 17.43 -3.47 0.34
C GLY A 259 17.86 -1.99 0.40
N THR A 260 17.45 -1.21 1.41
CA THR A 260 17.84 0.21 1.53
C THR A 260 18.34 0.60 2.91
N LEU A 261 17.71 0.12 3.98
CA LEU A 261 18.11 0.38 5.36
C LEU A 261 18.88 -0.80 5.97
N GLY A 262 19.67 -0.48 6.98
CA GLY A 262 20.55 -1.45 7.64
C GLY A 262 21.94 -1.53 7.00
N ALA A 263 22.82 -2.29 7.59
CA ALA A 263 24.19 -2.50 7.10
C ALA A 263 24.22 -3.46 5.91
N THR A 264 23.34 -4.45 5.90
CA THR A 264 23.21 -5.47 4.86
C THR A 264 21.97 -5.29 3.99
N GLY A 265 21.02 -4.42 4.42
CA GLY A 265 19.76 -4.14 3.72
C GLY A 265 18.57 -4.94 4.23
N CYS A 266 18.66 -5.51 5.44
CA CYS A 266 17.55 -6.23 6.07
C CYS A 266 16.40 -5.32 6.53
N GLY A 267 16.53 -4.00 6.38
CA GLY A 267 15.44 -3.07 6.66
C GLY A 267 15.57 -2.33 7.99
N VAL A 268 14.42 -1.88 8.53
CA VAL A 268 14.39 -1.01 9.71
C VAL A 268 14.75 -1.77 10.99
N THR A 269 14.53 -3.06 11.05
CA THR A 269 14.94 -3.91 12.17
C THR A 269 16.46 -3.86 12.33
N GLU A 270 17.21 -4.11 11.27
CA GLU A 270 18.68 -4.00 11.28
C GLU A 270 19.15 -2.54 11.51
N TYR A 271 18.45 -1.56 10.97
CA TYR A 271 18.78 -0.14 11.18
C TYR A 271 18.77 0.26 12.67
N PHE A 272 17.87 -0.31 13.46
CA PHE A 272 17.75 -0.05 14.90
C PHE A 272 18.45 -1.10 15.79
N ASP A 273 19.14 -2.09 15.20
CA ASP A 273 19.76 -3.21 15.91
C ASP A 273 18.72 -4.02 16.74
N ILE A 274 17.62 -4.37 16.09
CA ILE A 274 16.51 -5.16 16.63
C ILE A 274 16.47 -6.50 15.91
N SER A 275 16.29 -7.61 16.65
CA SER A 275 16.09 -8.93 16.04
C SER A 275 14.79 -8.95 15.23
N THR A 276 14.83 -9.51 14.02
CA THR A 276 13.64 -9.73 13.20
C THR A 276 12.62 -10.66 13.85
N GLU A 277 13.05 -11.52 14.76
CA GLU A 277 12.19 -12.43 15.57
C GLU A 277 11.23 -11.67 16.51
N GLU A 278 11.54 -10.39 16.83
CA GLU A 278 10.64 -9.53 17.60
C GLU A 278 9.38 -9.11 16.83
N ILE A 279 9.35 -9.32 15.51
CA ILE A 279 8.25 -8.92 14.64
C ILE A 279 7.41 -10.15 14.28
N ASP A 280 6.10 -10.10 14.53
CA ASP A 280 5.20 -11.21 14.24
C ASP A 280 5.12 -11.54 12.75
N MET A 281 5.11 -10.53 11.87
CA MET A 281 5.16 -10.71 10.42
C MET A 281 5.81 -9.51 9.73
N ILE A 282 6.72 -9.79 8.83
CA ILE A 282 7.34 -8.83 7.94
C ILE A 282 6.80 -9.05 6.52
N ILE A 283 6.45 -7.97 5.86
CA ILE A 283 6.02 -7.94 4.46
C ILE A 283 7.05 -7.11 3.69
N GLY A 284 7.39 -7.53 2.48
CA GLY A 284 8.31 -6.78 1.63
C GLY A 284 7.92 -6.81 0.17
N SER A 285 8.49 -5.87 -0.61
CA SER A 285 8.34 -5.80 -2.05
C SER A 285 9.66 -6.10 -2.76
N LEU A 286 9.57 -6.79 -3.89
CA LEU A 286 10.67 -7.04 -4.81
C LEU A 286 10.76 -5.99 -5.93
N GLU A 287 9.87 -4.98 -5.91
CA GLU A 287 9.72 -4.00 -6.99
C GLU A 287 10.70 -2.84 -6.87
N TYR A 288 11.05 -2.42 -5.66
CA TYR A 288 11.78 -1.17 -5.41
C TYR A 288 13.30 -1.36 -5.44
N ALA A 289 13.92 -1.70 -4.32
CA ALA A 289 15.38 -1.84 -4.27
C ALA A 289 15.88 -3.03 -5.09
N ILE A 290 15.11 -4.12 -5.14
CA ILE A 290 15.48 -5.37 -5.84
C ILE A 290 15.29 -5.25 -7.36
N GLY A 291 14.46 -4.33 -7.84
CA GLY A 291 14.31 -4.04 -9.28
C GLY A 291 13.61 -5.14 -10.08
N SER A 292 12.81 -6.00 -9.44
CA SER A 292 12.01 -7.04 -10.06
C SER A 292 10.51 -6.74 -9.92
N VAL A 293 9.67 -7.75 -9.89
CA VAL A 293 8.23 -7.67 -9.58
C VAL A 293 7.92 -8.73 -8.54
N GLY A 294 6.93 -8.45 -7.68
CA GLY A 294 6.48 -9.38 -6.66
C GLY A 294 6.63 -8.82 -5.25
N GLY A 295 6.24 -9.63 -4.29
CA GLY A 295 6.44 -9.35 -2.89
C GLY A 295 6.57 -10.63 -2.09
N PHE A 296 6.81 -10.50 -0.80
CA PHE A 296 6.98 -11.63 0.10
C PHE A 296 6.45 -11.33 1.49
N CYS A 297 6.07 -12.39 2.18
CA CYS A 297 5.88 -12.40 3.63
C CYS A 297 6.97 -13.26 4.23
N VAL A 298 7.53 -12.87 5.36
CA VAL A 298 8.54 -13.65 6.08
C VAL A 298 8.26 -13.63 7.58
N GLY A 299 8.49 -14.75 8.25
CA GLY A 299 8.22 -14.94 9.67
C GLY A 299 8.56 -16.34 10.14
N SER A 300 7.99 -16.74 11.30
CA SER A 300 8.13 -18.12 11.78
C SER A 300 7.38 -19.10 10.87
N SER A 301 7.82 -20.36 10.83
CA SER A 301 7.21 -21.43 10.03
C SER A 301 5.71 -21.53 10.26
N TYR A 302 5.28 -21.48 11.54
CA TYR A 302 3.88 -21.55 11.91
C TYR A 302 3.02 -20.41 11.27
N ILE A 303 3.58 -19.20 11.21
CA ILE A 303 2.91 -18.04 10.58
C ILE A 303 2.85 -18.25 9.08
N ILE A 304 3.95 -18.63 8.44
CA ILE A 304 4.00 -18.81 6.99
C ILE A 304 3.14 -19.97 6.51
N GLU A 305 3.12 -21.10 7.21
CA GLU A 305 2.22 -22.23 6.91
C GLU A 305 0.74 -21.80 6.93
N HIS A 306 0.32 -21.05 7.98
CA HIS A 306 -1.03 -20.51 8.02
C HIS A 306 -1.29 -19.56 6.83
N HIS A 307 -0.31 -18.75 6.46
CA HIS A 307 -0.39 -17.79 5.39
C HIS A 307 -0.59 -18.44 4.02
N VAL A 308 0.17 -19.48 3.72
CA VAL A 308 0.07 -20.28 2.48
C VAL A 308 -1.32 -20.89 2.32
N LEU A 309 -2.01 -21.22 3.42
CA LEU A 309 -3.35 -21.81 3.39
C LEU A 309 -4.49 -20.78 3.41
N SER A 310 -4.24 -19.53 3.79
CA SER A 310 -5.29 -18.53 4.03
C SER A 310 -5.11 -17.20 3.27
N GLY A 311 -3.95 -16.95 2.71
CA GLY A 311 -3.68 -15.77 1.90
C GLY A 311 -4.34 -15.88 0.53
N ALA A 312 -5.46 -15.15 0.31
CA ALA A 312 -6.24 -15.26 -0.92
C ALA A 312 -5.41 -14.93 -2.18
N GLY A 313 -4.54 -13.94 -2.13
CA GLY A 313 -3.64 -13.61 -3.23
C GLY A 313 -2.59 -14.67 -3.52
N TYR A 314 -2.16 -15.42 -2.51
CA TYR A 314 -1.26 -16.55 -2.68
C TYR A 314 -1.99 -17.78 -3.26
N CYS A 315 -3.14 -18.13 -2.67
CA CYS A 315 -3.86 -19.35 -3.02
C CYS A 315 -4.49 -19.33 -4.41
N PHE A 316 -4.97 -18.17 -4.87
CA PHE A 316 -5.86 -18.07 -6.03
C PHE A 316 -5.33 -17.21 -7.19
N SER A 317 -4.18 -16.54 -7.03
CA SER A 317 -3.50 -15.87 -8.14
C SER A 317 -2.48 -16.79 -8.81
N ALA A 318 -2.21 -16.57 -10.10
CA ALA A 318 -1.05 -17.18 -10.73
C ALA A 318 0.23 -16.81 -9.96
N SER A 319 1.14 -17.75 -9.80
CA SER A 319 2.41 -17.51 -9.11
C SER A 319 3.28 -16.54 -9.92
N LEU A 320 4.23 -15.92 -9.24
CA LEU A 320 5.24 -15.06 -9.84
C LEU A 320 5.88 -15.73 -11.06
N ALA A 321 6.06 -14.99 -12.16
CA ALA A 321 6.74 -15.55 -13.32
C ALA A 321 8.16 -16.02 -12.98
N PRO A 322 8.57 -17.23 -13.37
CA PRO A 322 9.85 -17.81 -12.95
C PRO A 322 11.06 -16.92 -13.22
N PHE A 323 11.10 -16.19 -14.32
CA PHE A 323 12.21 -15.32 -14.67
C PHE A 323 12.30 -14.09 -13.75
N LEU A 324 11.18 -13.60 -13.22
CA LEU A 324 11.15 -12.52 -12.23
C LEU A 324 11.66 -13.00 -10.87
N ALA A 325 11.35 -14.25 -10.49
CA ALA A 325 11.89 -14.86 -9.28
C ALA A 325 13.41 -15.02 -9.38
N VAL A 326 13.93 -15.47 -10.53
CA VAL A 326 15.38 -15.57 -10.78
C VAL A 326 16.04 -14.20 -10.80
N ALA A 327 15.41 -13.19 -11.41
CA ALA A 327 15.94 -11.82 -11.39
C ALA A 327 16.04 -11.29 -9.95
N ALA A 328 15.00 -11.45 -9.15
CA ALA A 328 14.99 -11.03 -7.73
C ALA A 328 16.08 -11.77 -6.92
N ASN A 329 16.19 -13.09 -7.11
CA ASN A 329 17.22 -13.89 -6.43
C ASN A 329 18.63 -13.42 -6.80
N LYS A 330 18.89 -13.17 -8.11
CA LYS A 330 20.17 -12.65 -8.57
C LYS A 330 20.48 -11.27 -7.97
N SER A 331 19.48 -10.38 -7.92
CA SER A 331 19.62 -9.06 -7.30
C SER A 331 19.97 -9.16 -5.81
N LEU A 332 19.28 -10.02 -5.08
CA LEU A 332 19.53 -10.27 -3.66
C LEU A 332 20.95 -10.80 -3.43
N ASN A 333 21.41 -11.74 -4.27
CA ASN A 333 22.76 -12.27 -4.19
C ASN A 333 23.83 -11.22 -4.52
N ILE A 334 23.58 -10.31 -5.48
CA ILE A 334 24.49 -9.19 -5.75
C ILE A 334 24.58 -8.28 -4.54
N LEU A 335 23.45 -7.96 -3.90
CA LEU A 335 23.40 -7.13 -2.70
C LEU A 335 24.14 -7.78 -1.53
N LYS A 336 23.89 -9.06 -1.24
CA LYS A 336 24.60 -9.84 -0.21
C LYS A 336 26.12 -9.77 -0.37
N ASN A 337 26.62 -9.85 -1.60
CA ASN A 337 28.06 -9.84 -1.90
C ASN A 337 28.68 -8.44 -1.99
N ASN A 338 27.86 -7.37 -2.02
CA ASN A 338 28.31 -6.00 -2.20
C ASN A 338 27.63 -5.01 -1.23
N PRO A 339 27.81 -5.16 0.09
CA PRO A 339 27.13 -4.28 1.08
C PRO A 339 27.58 -2.81 0.97
N SER A 340 28.70 -2.53 0.30
CA SER A 340 29.16 -1.17 -0.01
C SER A 340 28.17 -0.36 -0.86
N MET A 341 27.28 -1.02 -1.60
CA MET A 341 26.20 -0.36 -2.34
C MET A 341 25.26 0.40 -1.41
N LEU A 342 24.93 -0.16 -0.26
CA LEU A 342 24.07 0.49 0.73
C LEU A 342 24.72 1.72 1.36
N LYS A 343 26.02 1.66 1.63
CA LYS A 343 26.76 2.84 2.07
C LYS A 343 26.68 3.95 1.03
N LYS A 344 26.95 3.63 -0.24
CA LYS A 344 26.85 4.60 -1.34
C LYS A 344 25.43 5.18 -1.48
N LEU A 345 24.40 4.34 -1.36
CA LEU A 345 23.01 4.81 -1.38
C LEU A 345 22.77 5.79 -0.25
N ARG A 346 23.18 5.47 0.98
CA ARG A 346 23.03 6.33 2.15
C ARG A 346 23.77 7.65 2.01
N ASP A 347 25.00 7.62 1.51
CA ASP A 347 25.79 8.82 1.25
C ASP A 347 25.05 9.73 0.24
N ASN A 348 24.50 9.17 -0.83
CA ASN A 348 23.68 9.90 -1.82
C ASN A 348 22.37 10.45 -1.19
N CYS A 349 21.69 9.68 -0.34
CA CYS A 349 20.47 10.12 0.35
C CYS A 349 20.75 11.31 1.29
N ASN A 350 21.87 11.26 2.02
CA ASN A 350 22.30 12.34 2.91
C ASN A 350 22.66 13.60 2.14
N LEU A 351 23.44 13.47 1.06
CA LEU A 351 23.79 14.59 0.21
C LEU A 351 22.54 15.24 -0.41
N MET A 352 21.64 14.45 -0.96
CA MET A 352 20.38 14.98 -1.49
C MET A 352 19.55 15.71 -0.41
N HIS A 353 19.46 15.15 0.80
CA HIS A 353 18.76 15.78 1.91
C HIS A 353 19.39 17.14 2.26
N GLU A 354 20.72 17.22 2.32
CA GLU A 354 21.44 18.47 2.56
C GLU A 354 21.19 19.52 1.45
N LEU A 355 21.26 19.11 0.20
CA LEU A 355 21.00 20.00 -0.94
C LEU A 355 19.56 20.53 -0.97
N LEU A 356 18.57 19.66 -0.70
CA LEU A 356 17.15 20.05 -0.64
C LEU A 356 16.82 20.89 0.62
N SER A 357 17.69 20.90 1.63
CA SER A 357 17.54 21.72 2.84
C SER A 357 18.18 23.12 2.72
N GLN A 358 18.85 23.43 1.60
CA GLN A 358 19.47 24.73 1.39
C GLN A 358 18.43 25.86 1.33
N THR A 359 18.87 27.10 1.60
CA THR A 359 17.99 28.27 1.68
C THR A 359 17.14 28.47 0.42
N CYS A 360 17.72 28.34 -0.78
CA CYS A 360 16.99 28.47 -2.03
C CYS A 360 15.82 27.48 -2.17
N MET A 361 15.91 26.29 -1.58
CA MET A 361 14.84 25.30 -1.59
C MET A 361 13.85 25.53 -0.44
N SER A 362 14.34 25.81 0.77
CA SER A 362 13.51 25.97 1.98
C SER A 362 12.59 27.22 1.93
N GLU A 363 12.94 28.24 1.13
CA GLU A 363 12.07 29.39 0.87
C GLU A 363 10.82 29.00 0.06
N HIS A 364 10.90 27.96 -0.76
CA HIS A 364 9.85 27.55 -1.71
C HIS A 364 9.13 26.27 -1.29
N PHE A 365 9.88 25.33 -0.69
CA PHE A 365 9.40 24.00 -0.39
C PHE A 365 9.62 23.62 1.08
N LEU A 366 8.67 22.86 1.61
CA LEU A 366 8.84 22.10 2.84
C LEU A 366 9.33 20.71 2.48
N LEU A 367 10.54 20.34 2.94
CA LEU A 367 11.11 19.01 2.76
C LEU A 367 10.57 18.05 3.82
N GLN A 368 10.14 16.86 3.41
CA GLN A 368 9.81 15.72 4.26
C GLN A 368 10.56 14.47 3.79
N GLY A 369 10.83 13.56 4.73
CA GLY A 369 11.58 12.32 4.54
C GLY A 369 12.88 12.33 5.35
N HIS A 370 13.18 11.19 5.97
CA HIS A 370 14.38 11.05 6.80
C HIS A 370 15.65 11.17 5.94
N ARG A 371 16.75 11.68 6.51
CA ARG A 371 17.99 11.90 5.76
C ARG A 371 18.56 10.63 5.13
N ASP A 372 18.45 9.48 5.81
CA ASP A 372 19.00 8.20 5.36
C ASP A 372 18.11 7.46 4.34
N THR A 373 16.89 7.94 4.08
CA THR A 373 15.95 7.26 3.18
C THR A 373 16.11 7.71 1.73
N PRO A 374 15.89 6.81 0.76
CA PRO A 374 16.06 7.14 -0.65
C PRO A 374 14.87 7.91 -1.26
N VAL A 375 13.88 8.27 -0.46
CA VAL A 375 12.68 8.98 -0.92
C VAL A 375 12.54 10.29 -0.15
N LYS A 376 12.35 11.39 -0.89
CA LYS A 376 12.12 12.73 -0.38
C LYS A 376 10.86 13.31 -0.98
N TYR A 377 10.14 14.12 -0.20
CA TYR A 377 8.93 14.81 -0.63
C TYR A 377 9.08 16.32 -0.45
N LEU A 378 8.72 17.05 -1.48
CA LEU A 378 8.71 18.51 -1.50
C LEU A 378 7.27 19.01 -1.58
N TYR A 379 6.82 19.69 -0.54
CA TYR A 379 5.53 20.36 -0.49
C TYR A 379 5.72 21.86 -0.70
N LEU A 380 4.78 22.53 -1.35
CA LEU A 380 4.82 23.98 -1.40
C LEU A 380 4.65 24.59 -0.02
N GLN A 381 5.35 25.71 0.28
CA GLN A 381 5.16 26.45 1.52
C GLN A 381 3.71 26.93 1.63
N GLU A 382 3.10 26.83 2.82
CA GLU A 382 1.67 27.15 3.04
C GLU A 382 1.31 28.61 2.84
N THR A 383 2.31 29.50 2.94
CA THR A 383 2.15 30.93 2.73
C THR A 383 1.73 31.30 1.31
N LEU A 384 1.94 30.40 0.34
CA LEU A 384 1.80 30.69 -1.08
C LEU A 384 0.44 30.33 -1.66
N ASN A 385 -0.24 29.32 -1.16
CA ASN A 385 -1.59 28.95 -1.60
C ASN A 385 -2.23 27.91 -0.67
N LYS A 386 -3.43 28.22 -0.16
CA LYS A 386 -4.18 27.29 0.71
C LYS A 386 -5.03 26.26 -0.05
N ASN A 387 -5.21 26.44 -1.37
CA ASN A 387 -6.03 25.53 -2.17
C ASN A 387 -5.18 24.35 -2.68
N LEU A 388 -5.52 23.12 -2.26
CA LEU A 388 -4.81 21.89 -2.63
C LEU A 388 -4.83 21.62 -4.14
N ASP A 389 -5.92 21.94 -4.83
CA ASP A 389 -6.01 21.76 -6.30
C ASP A 389 -5.05 22.69 -7.03
N SER A 390 -4.95 23.94 -6.57
CA SER A 390 -3.97 24.90 -7.11
C SER A 390 -2.54 24.44 -6.82
N GLN A 391 -2.25 23.95 -5.61
CA GLN A 391 -0.93 23.38 -5.29
C GLN A 391 -0.60 22.18 -6.20
N SER A 392 -1.57 21.30 -6.44
CA SER A 392 -1.39 20.15 -7.34
C SER A 392 -1.06 20.59 -8.77
N LYS A 393 -1.76 21.60 -9.31
CA LYS A 393 -1.49 22.14 -10.65
C LYS A 393 -0.10 22.78 -10.73
N THR A 394 0.29 23.56 -9.73
CA THR A 394 1.62 24.19 -9.66
C THR A 394 2.73 23.14 -9.62
N LEU A 395 2.62 22.13 -8.75
CA LEU A 395 3.62 21.06 -8.61
C LEU A 395 3.74 20.23 -9.89
N LYS A 396 2.61 19.92 -10.55
CA LYS A 396 2.62 19.25 -11.87
C LYS A 396 3.33 20.10 -12.93
N HIS A 397 3.09 21.40 -12.95
CA HIS A 397 3.78 22.30 -13.88
C HIS A 397 5.29 22.34 -13.61
N ILE A 398 5.72 22.39 -12.33
CA ILE A 398 7.14 22.30 -11.96
C ILE A 398 7.74 20.96 -12.43
N SER A 399 7.03 19.84 -12.20
CA SER A 399 7.48 18.53 -12.68
C SER A 399 7.63 18.48 -14.21
N ASP A 400 6.69 19.08 -14.96
CA ASP A 400 6.78 19.16 -16.42
C ASP A 400 8.01 19.96 -16.88
N LEU A 401 8.31 21.08 -16.22
CA LEU A 401 9.49 21.90 -16.51
C LEU A 401 10.80 21.16 -16.16
N CYS A 402 10.82 20.39 -15.08
CA CYS A 402 11.97 19.54 -14.76
C CYS A 402 12.21 18.49 -15.84
N ILE A 403 11.16 17.81 -16.33
CA ILE A 403 11.27 16.82 -17.42
C ILE A 403 11.78 17.49 -18.70
N GLN A 404 11.26 18.68 -19.06
CA GLN A 404 11.75 19.45 -20.21
C GLN A 404 13.23 19.86 -20.07
N SER A 405 13.71 19.99 -18.83
CA SER A 405 15.10 20.32 -18.51
C SER A 405 15.99 19.07 -18.38
N GLY A 406 15.48 17.87 -18.67
CA GLY A 406 16.22 16.62 -18.60
C GLY A 406 16.29 15.95 -17.23
N PHE A 407 15.36 16.27 -16.32
CA PHE A 407 15.28 15.65 -14.98
C PHE A 407 13.89 15.11 -14.72
N ALA A 408 13.78 13.78 -14.57
CA ALA A 408 12.52 13.14 -14.25
C ALA A 408 12.27 13.18 -12.74
N VAL A 409 11.20 13.82 -12.33
CA VAL A 409 10.65 13.79 -10.96
C VAL A 409 9.17 13.41 -11.02
N SER A 410 8.57 12.95 -9.93
CA SER A 410 7.18 12.51 -9.94
C SER A 410 6.30 13.29 -8.97
N CYS A 411 5.05 13.54 -9.37
CA CYS A 411 3.99 14.01 -8.48
C CYS A 411 3.07 12.83 -8.14
N PRO A 412 3.16 12.27 -6.93
CA PRO A 412 2.28 11.18 -6.53
C PRO A 412 0.81 11.60 -6.58
N SER A 413 -0.04 10.73 -7.09
CA SER A 413 -1.49 10.91 -7.05
C SER A 413 -2.10 9.97 -6.01
N SER A 414 -3.20 10.39 -5.40
CA SER A 414 -3.98 9.57 -4.49
C SER A 414 -5.31 9.16 -5.13
N LEU A 415 -5.82 7.99 -4.75
CA LEU A 415 -7.14 7.53 -5.15
C LEU A 415 -8.23 8.15 -4.25
N ASP A 416 -9.45 8.30 -4.78
CA ASP A 416 -10.56 8.86 -4.00
C ASP A 416 -10.94 8.02 -2.76
N LYS A 417 -10.64 6.73 -2.81
CA LYS A 417 -10.92 5.77 -1.73
C LYS A 417 -9.86 5.77 -0.62
N GLU A 418 -8.74 6.46 -0.79
CA GLU A 418 -7.70 6.52 0.23
C GLU A 418 -8.16 7.30 1.46
N VAL A 419 -7.92 6.73 2.62
CA VAL A 419 -8.09 7.42 3.91
C VAL A 419 -6.88 8.34 4.12
N ASN A 420 -7.10 9.53 4.67
CA ASN A 420 -6.05 10.52 4.94
C ASN A 420 -5.21 10.81 3.70
N LYS A 421 -5.84 11.37 2.65
CA LYS A 421 -5.14 11.70 1.40
C LYS A 421 -3.93 12.58 1.68
N PRO A 422 -2.73 12.22 1.15
CA PRO A 422 -1.55 13.03 1.33
C PRO A 422 -1.73 14.38 0.63
N ARG A 423 -1.07 15.41 1.17
CA ARG A 423 -0.96 16.70 0.53
C ARG A 423 -0.21 16.57 -0.81
N PRO A 424 -0.56 17.33 -1.85
CA PRO A 424 0.18 17.33 -3.11
C PRO A 424 1.67 17.63 -2.90
N SER A 425 2.54 16.87 -3.57
CA SER A 425 3.98 16.98 -3.42
C SER A 425 4.72 16.57 -4.70
N ILE A 426 5.98 16.97 -4.80
CA ILE A 426 6.94 16.34 -5.71
C ILE A 426 7.71 15.30 -4.92
N ARG A 427 7.77 14.08 -5.44
CA ARG A 427 8.61 13.01 -4.91
C ARG A 427 9.91 12.95 -5.68
N ILE A 428 11.02 12.90 -4.95
CA ILE A 428 12.38 12.72 -5.47
C ILE A 428 12.92 11.42 -4.90
N THR A 429 13.50 10.59 -5.76
CA THR A 429 14.15 9.33 -5.37
C THR A 429 15.65 9.42 -5.59
N CYS A 430 16.43 8.84 -4.69
CA CYS A 430 17.88 8.71 -4.81
C CYS A 430 18.26 7.30 -5.23
N ASN A 431 19.30 7.16 -6.05
CA ASN A 431 19.89 5.86 -6.35
C ASN A 431 21.42 5.92 -6.28
N ILE A 432 22.06 4.74 -6.32
CA ILE A 432 23.52 4.63 -6.24
C ILE A 432 24.26 5.22 -7.44
N SER A 433 23.61 5.40 -8.58
CA SER A 433 24.21 5.91 -9.82
C SER A 433 24.21 7.43 -9.91
N HIS A 434 23.42 8.12 -9.10
CA HIS A 434 23.43 9.58 -9.08
C HIS A 434 24.77 10.12 -8.63
N SER A 435 25.30 11.10 -9.39
CA SER A 435 26.47 11.87 -9.00
C SER A 435 26.08 13.12 -8.22
N GLN A 436 27.03 13.70 -7.49
CA GLN A 436 26.84 14.99 -6.83
C GLN A 436 26.46 16.10 -7.84
N GLN A 437 27.01 16.05 -9.06
CA GLN A 437 26.71 17.01 -10.11
C GLN A 437 25.23 16.91 -10.54
N ASP A 438 24.70 15.69 -10.72
CA ASP A 438 23.29 15.48 -11.07
C ASP A 438 22.34 16.05 -10.01
N MET A 439 22.67 15.81 -8.73
CA MET A 439 21.89 16.30 -7.61
C MET A 439 21.89 17.83 -7.51
N ASN A 440 23.06 18.48 -7.70
CA ASN A 440 23.16 19.92 -7.72
C ASN A 440 22.34 20.53 -8.90
N GLN A 441 22.45 19.92 -10.08
CA GLN A 441 21.70 20.38 -11.25
C GLN A 441 20.19 20.22 -11.07
N LEU A 442 19.74 19.12 -10.45
CA LEU A 442 18.33 18.95 -10.11
C LEU A 442 17.81 20.07 -9.20
N VAL A 443 18.57 20.44 -8.16
CA VAL A 443 18.19 21.53 -7.24
C VAL A 443 18.09 22.87 -7.99
N ASP A 444 19.05 23.19 -8.85
CA ASP A 444 19.02 24.40 -9.68
C ASP A 444 17.79 24.42 -10.60
N VAL A 445 17.46 23.28 -11.21
CA VAL A 445 16.31 23.15 -12.10
C VAL A 445 15.00 23.28 -11.32
N LEU A 446 14.91 22.71 -10.12
CA LEU A 446 13.73 22.84 -9.26
C LEU A 446 13.48 24.30 -8.86
N CYS A 447 14.51 25.04 -8.45
CA CYS A 447 14.38 26.47 -8.11
C CYS A 447 13.92 27.29 -9.32
N LYS A 448 14.54 27.11 -10.50
CA LYS A 448 14.16 27.80 -11.74
C LYS A 448 12.73 27.46 -12.17
N SER A 449 12.36 26.17 -12.10
CA SER A 449 11.02 25.70 -12.48
C SER A 449 9.94 26.27 -11.55
N TYR A 450 10.24 26.40 -10.26
CA TYR A 450 9.37 27.06 -9.30
C TYR A 450 9.11 28.52 -9.68
N ASP A 451 10.17 29.30 -9.94
CA ASP A 451 10.05 30.72 -10.33
C ASP A 451 9.20 30.91 -11.59
N ILE A 452 9.35 30.03 -12.58
CA ILE A 452 8.55 30.07 -13.81
C ILE A 452 7.09 29.72 -13.50
N ALA A 453 6.84 28.65 -12.74
CA ALA A 453 5.49 28.19 -12.45
C ALA A 453 4.68 29.20 -11.62
N VAL A 454 5.31 29.88 -10.68
CA VAL A 454 4.64 30.92 -9.87
C VAL A 454 4.37 32.19 -10.68
N LYS A 455 5.32 32.64 -11.51
CA LYS A 455 5.13 33.80 -12.38
C LYS A 455 4.04 33.60 -13.43
N SER A 456 3.80 32.36 -13.86
CA SER A 456 2.74 32.06 -14.84
C SER A 456 1.33 32.04 -14.22
N GLN A 457 1.19 32.09 -12.90
CA GLN A 457 -0.10 32.11 -12.17
C GLN A 457 -0.46 33.49 -11.60
N SER A 458 0.51 34.42 -11.58
CA SER A 458 0.29 35.86 -11.24
C SER A 458 -0.12 36.65 -12.48
#